data_6a67c502579218da4baabd14441fcc78
#
_entry.id   6a67c502579218da4baabd14441fcc78
#
_cell.length_a   1.000
_cell.length_b   1.000
_cell.length_c   1.000
_cell.angle_alpha   90.00
_cell.angle_beta   90.00
_cell.angle_gamma   90.00
#
_symmetry.space_group_name_H-M   'P 1'
#
loop_
_entity.id
_entity.type
_entity.pdbx_description
1 polymer ?
#
loop_
_entity_poly.entity_id
_entity_poly.type
_entity_poly.pdbx_seq_one_letter_code
_entity_poly.pdbx_strand_id
1 'polypeptide(L)'
;MILDIHTHKAAPQPLAVVDISFITNHEFKAVDGQLYSAGIHPWDTHRDVTPEEWTRLEELLCRPEFVAIGEGGIDLSGRGGMMFRQLNVFKRQIELSESLKKPIIVHCVKAEDVLCGLIRDLKPTQPWIIHGFRKKPQAARQLLNAGCYISLGQHFNPDTLHAIPQDRLLAETDESELSIHCLLYTSPSPRDRQKSR
;
A
#
# COMPACT_ATOMS: atom_id res chain seq x y z
N MET A 1 -10.36 12.62 12.63
CA MET A 1 -10.27 12.66 11.15
C MET A 1 -9.75 11.28 10.74
N ILE A 2 -10.40 10.63 9.78
CA ILE A 2 -10.02 9.30 9.29
C ILE A 2 -9.55 9.49 7.86
N LEU A 3 -8.36 9.02 7.55
CA LEU A 3 -7.79 9.02 6.21
C LEU A 3 -7.89 7.62 5.62
N ASP A 4 -8.46 7.51 4.42
CA ASP A 4 -8.37 6.34 3.56
C ASP A 4 -6.98 6.33 2.91
N ILE A 5 -6.13 5.40 3.31
CA ILE A 5 -4.71 5.46 2.89
C ILE A 5 -4.47 4.93 1.48
N HIS A 6 -5.45 4.26 0.89
CA HIS A 6 -5.35 3.69 -0.46
C HIS A 6 -6.72 3.40 -1.06
N THR A 7 -6.99 3.96 -2.22
CA THR A 7 -8.20 3.69 -2.99
C THR A 7 -7.95 3.85 -4.49
N HIS A 8 -8.62 3.00 -5.30
CA HIS A 8 -8.65 3.11 -6.76
C HIS A 8 -9.87 3.89 -7.28
N LYS A 9 -10.70 4.43 -6.38
CA LYS A 9 -11.84 5.27 -6.78
C LYS A 9 -11.37 6.52 -7.49
N ALA A 10 -12.13 6.93 -8.52
CA ALA A 10 -11.83 8.17 -9.22
C ALA A 10 -11.91 9.38 -8.29
N ALA A 11 -10.98 10.33 -8.43
CA ALA A 11 -11.01 11.60 -7.72
C ALA A 11 -12.24 12.46 -8.17
N PRO A 12 -12.83 13.30 -7.30
CA PRO A 12 -12.34 13.60 -5.94
C PRO A 12 -12.79 12.58 -4.90
N GLN A 13 -11.88 12.22 -4.00
CA GLN A 13 -12.15 11.39 -2.83
C GLN A 13 -11.66 12.12 -1.57
N PRO A 14 -12.52 12.88 -0.90
CA PRO A 14 -12.12 13.64 0.29
C PRO A 14 -11.51 12.74 1.36
N LEU A 15 -10.38 13.16 1.92
CA LEU A 15 -9.66 12.42 2.95
C LEU A 15 -9.20 11.01 2.50
N ALA A 16 -8.84 10.88 1.24
CA ALA A 16 -8.26 9.65 0.70
C ALA A 16 -6.97 9.91 -0.10
N VAL A 17 -6.10 8.91 -0.11
CA VAL A 17 -4.97 8.83 -1.04
C VAL A 17 -5.41 7.99 -2.24
N VAL A 18 -5.56 8.63 -3.39
CA VAL A 18 -6.00 7.98 -4.63
C VAL A 18 -4.79 7.42 -5.38
N ASP A 19 -4.77 6.13 -5.63
CA ASP A 19 -3.79 5.51 -6.53
C ASP A 19 -4.13 5.84 -7.98
N ILE A 20 -3.16 6.34 -8.72
CA ILE A 20 -3.40 6.78 -10.10
C ILE A 20 -3.25 5.67 -11.14
N SER A 21 -2.95 4.43 -10.74
CA SER A 21 -2.68 3.31 -11.66
C SER A 21 -1.68 3.73 -12.74
N PHE A 22 -0.50 4.16 -12.31
CA PHE A 22 0.50 4.94 -13.06
C PHE A 22 0.79 4.43 -14.48
N ILE A 23 0.94 3.10 -14.67
CA ILE A 23 1.29 2.53 -15.98
C ILE A 23 0.16 2.68 -17.00
N THR A 24 -1.09 2.57 -16.57
CA THR A 24 -2.27 2.61 -17.45
C THR A 24 -2.83 4.02 -17.62
N ASN A 25 -2.57 4.93 -16.68
CA ASN A 25 -3.08 6.31 -16.70
C ASN A 25 -2.07 7.28 -17.30
N HIS A 26 -2.04 7.39 -18.62
CA HIS A 26 -1.13 8.28 -19.34
C HIS A 26 -1.55 9.76 -19.30
N GLU A 27 -2.84 10.04 -19.09
CA GLU A 27 -3.41 11.40 -19.14
C GLU A 27 -3.81 11.91 -17.74
N PHE A 28 -3.04 11.57 -16.71
CA PHE A 28 -3.35 11.97 -15.35
C PHE A 28 -3.50 13.50 -15.22
N LYS A 29 -4.63 13.91 -14.63
CA LYS A 29 -4.92 15.29 -14.25
C LYS A 29 -5.26 15.36 -12.78
N ALA A 30 -4.49 16.13 -12.02
CA ALA A 30 -4.75 16.33 -10.60
C ALA A 30 -6.06 17.09 -10.36
N VAL A 31 -6.80 16.69 -9.35
CA VAL A 31 -7.94 17.44 -8.79
C VAL A 31 -7.44 18.25 -7.59
N ASP A 32 -7.84 19.49 -7.50
CA ASP A 32 -7.39 20.38 -6.42
C ASP A 32 -7.75 19.83 -5.04
N GLY A 33 -6.77 19.86 -4.12
CA GLY A 33 -6.93 19.35 -2.76
C GLY A 33 -6.93 17.83 -2.62
N GLN A 34 -6.81 17.05 -3.71
CA GLN A 34 -6.73 15.60 -3.67
C GLN A 34 -5.30 15.13 -3.41
N LEU A 35 -5.15 14.11 -2.56
CA LEU A 35 -3.90 13.41 -2.31
C LEU A 35 -3.79 12.16 -3.19
N TYR A 36 -2.57 11.88 -3.66
CA TYR A 36 -2.30 10.79 -4.59
C TYR A 36 -1.14 9.90 -4.15
N SER A 37 -1.15 8.66 -4.64
CA SER A 37 0.02 7.81 -4.76
C SER A 37 0.26 7.45 -6.23
N ALA A 38 1.51 7.16 -6.55
CA ALA A 38 1.92 6.61 -7.84
C ALA A 38 3.05 5.61 -7.66
N GLY A 39 2.95 4.50 -8.37
CA GLY A 39 3.95 3.44 -8.34
C GLY A 39 3.79 2.49 -9.52
N ILE A 40 4.69 1.52 -9.61
CA ILE A 40 4.65 0.47 -10.61
C ILE A 40 4.23 -0.81 -9.90
N HIS A 41 3.01 -1.23 -10.17
CA HIS A 41 2.41 -2.41 -9.59
C HIS A 41 3.15 -3.69 -10.04
N PRO A 42 3.30 -4.72 -9.22
CA PRO A 42 3.97 -5.97 -9.62
C PRO A 42 3.33 -6.65 -10.85
N TRP A 43 2.04 -6.43 -11.11
CA TRP A 43 1.38 -6.95 -12.33
C TRP A 43 1.83 -6.25 -13.61
N ASP A 44 2.40 -5.06 -13.54
CA ASP A 44 2.93 -4.32 -14.69
C ASP A 44 4.38 -4.70 -15.04
N THR A 45 4.98 -5.65 -14.31
CA THR A 45 6.39 -6.05 -14.48
C THR A 45 6.60 -7.21 -15.45
N HIS A 46 5.62 -7.52 -16.32
CA HIS A 46 5.78 -8.51 -17.39
C HIS A 46 6.80 -8.09 -18.46
N ARG A 47 7.03 -6.80 -18.59
CA ARG A 47 8.05 -6.17 -19.42
C ARG A 47 8.97 -5.29 -18.58
N ASP A 48 10.04 -4.83 -19.17
CA ASP A 48 10.88 -3.84 -18.53
C ASP A 48 10.18 -2.47 -18.53
N VAL A 49 10.37 -1.73 -17.45
CA VAL A 49 9.90 -0.35 -17.32
C VAL A 49 10.87 0.55 -18.08
N THR A 50 10.36 1.39 -18.96
CA THR A 50 11.21 2.22 -19.82
C THR A 50 11.85 3.40 -19.05
N PRO A 51 12.94 3.97 -19.53
CA PRO A 51 13.53 5.17 -18.93
C PRO A 51 12.54 6.33 -18.84
N GLU A 52 11.70 6.51 -19.86
CA GLU A 52 10.68 7.57 -19.93
C GLU A 52 9.59 7.37 -18.87
N GLU A 53 9.17 6.12 -18.62
CA GLU A 53 8.23 5.79 -17.55
C GLU A 53 8.83 6.09 -16.17
N TRP A 54 10.09 5.78 -15.95
CA TRP A 54 10.77 6.12 -14.70
C TRP A 54 10.88 7.64 -14.51
N THR A 55 11.26 8.38 -15.55
CA THR A 55 11.33 9.85 -15.50
C THR A 55 9.97 10.45 -15.17
N ARG A 56 8.90 9.99 -15.85
CA ARG A 56 7.52 10.44 -15.59
C ARG A 56 7.08 10.14 -14.15
N LEU A 57 7.41 8.96 -13.62
CA LEU A 57 7.08 8.60 -12.25
C LEU A 57 7.80 9.52 -11.25
N GLU A 58 9.08 9.76 -11.45
CA GLU A 58 9.88 10.66 -10.60
C GLU A 58 9.33 12.10 -10.63
N GLU A 59 8.98 12.62 -11.80
CA GLU A 59 8.36 13.95 -11.95
C GLU A 59 7.03 14.06 -11.20
N LEU A 60 6.16 13.05 -11.31
CA LEU A 60 4.89 13.03 -10.58
C LEU A 60 5.13 12.97 -9.07
N LEU A 61 6.03 12.10 -8.61
CA LEU A 61 6.31 11.94 -7.20
C LEU A 61 6.98 13.16 -6.56
N CYS A 62 7.60 14.04 -7.34
CA CYS A 62 8.12 15.33 -6.84
C CYS A 62 7.01 16.36 -6.56
N ARG A 63 5.80 16.18 -7.06
CA ARG A 63 4.68 17.10 -6.85
C ARG A 63 4.15 16.94 -5.42
N PRO A 64 3.68 18.03 -4.77
CA PRO A 64 3.27 18.00 -3.37
C PRO A 64 2.01 17.19 -3.09
N GLU A 65 1.10 17.04 -4.05
CA GLU A 65 -0.09 16.23 -3.91
C GLU A 65 0.17 14.71 -3.92
N PHE A 66 1.34 14.25 -4.39
CA PHE A 66 1.76 12.86 -4.28
C PHE A 66 2.41 12.62 -2.92
N VAL A 67 1.69 12.00 -2.02
CA VAL A 67 2.10 11.83 -0.61
C VAL A 67 2.70 10.47 -0.29
N ALA A 68 2.59 9.50 -1.19
CA ALA A 68 3.13 8.16 -1.06
C ALA A 68 3.61 7.62 -2.41
N ILE A 69 4.54 6.67 -2.37
CA ILE A 69 4.92 5.84 -3.52
C ILE A 69 4.09 4.56 -3.48
N GLY A 70 3.62 4.10 -4.60
CA GLY A 70 2.82 2.90 -4.71
C GLY A 70 1.50 3.15 -5.47
N GLU A 71 0.84 2.07 -5.75
CA GLU A 71 1.08 0.71 -5.26
C GLU A 71 2.29 0.07 -5.92
N GLY A 72 3.23 -0.44 -5.11
CA GLY A 72 4.40 -1.20 -5.57
C GLY A 72 4.61 -2.43 -4.69
N GLY A 73 5.47 -3.37 -5.07
CA GLY A 73 5.72 -4.54 -4.22
C GLY A 73 5.94 -5.85 -4.95
N ILE A 74 5.54 -6.97 -4.31
CA ILE A 74 5.79 -8.33 -4.79
C ILE A 74 4.52 -9.17 -4.74
N ASP A 75 4.18 -9.78 -5.88
CA ASP A 75 3.09 -10.75 -6.04
C ASP A 75 3.60 -12.09 -6.57
N LEU A 76 3.61 -13.11 -5.73
CA LEU A 76 4.00 -14.47 -6.09
C LEU A 76 2.79 -15.39 -6.37
N SER A 77 1.63 -14.81 -6.68
CA SER A 77 0.45 -15.57 -7.12
C SER A 77 0.51 -16.05 -8.57
N GLY A 78 1.44 -15.53 -9.36
CA GLY A 78 1.57 -15.78 -10.80
C GLY A 78 0.92 -14.72 -11.68
N ARG A 79 0.35 -13.65 -11.09
CA ARG A 79 -0.23 -12.53 -11.84
C ARG A 79 0.81 -11.51 -12.28
N GLY A 80 1.89 -11.35 -11.52
CA GLY A 80 2.99 -10.43 -11.84
C GLY A 80 4.00 -11.03 -12.81
N GLY A 81 4.93 -10.21 -13.26
CA GLY A 81 6.10 -10.65 -14.01
C GLY A 81 7.01 -11.57 -13.18
N MET A 82 8.11 -12.03 -13.78
CA MET A 82 9.08 -12.86 -13.07
C MET A 82 9.59 -12.15 -11.80
N MET A 83 9.82 -12.92 -10.74
CA MET A 83 10.23 -12.41 -9.41
C MET A 83 11.41 -11.44 -9.50
N PHE A 84 12.42 -11.72 -10.33
CA PHE A 84 13.58 -10.84 -10.43
C PHE A 84 13.23 -9.45 -11.00
N ARG A 85 12.25 -9.36 -11.92
CA ARG A 85 11.76 -8.08 -12.45
C ARG A 85 10.98 -7.30 -11.41
N GLN A 86 10.08 -7.99 -10.70
CA GLN A 86 9.35 -7.39 -9.57
C GLN A 86 10.33 -6.82 -8.53
N LEU A 87 11.35 -7.60 -8.15
CA LEU A 87 12.38 -7.17 -7.20
C LEU A 87 13.17 -5.94 -7.69
N ASN A 88 13.58 -5.91 -8.95
CA ASN A 88 14.33 -4.78 -9.51
C ASN A 88 13.48 -3.50 -9.53
N VAL A 89 12.22 -3.62 -9.98
CA VAL A 89 11.28 -2.50 -10.00
C VAL A 89 10.98 -2.01 -8.59
N PHE A 90 10.73 -2.93 -7.66
CA PHE A 90 10.41 -2.57 -6.29
C PHE A 90 11.61 -1.92 -5.56
N LYS A 91 12.83 -2.43 -5.74
CA LYS A 91 14.04 -1.80 -5.17
C LYS A 91 14.21 -0.35 -5.64
N ARG A 92 14.00 -0.07 -6.92
CA ARG A 92 14.07 1.31 -7.41
C ARG A 92 12.99 2.20 -6.80
N GLN A 93 11.78 1.68 -6.57
CA GLN A 93 10.74 2.42 -5.86
C GLN A 93 11.09 2.65 -4.39
N ILE A 94 11.80 1.72 -3.73
CA ILE A 94 12.34 1.91 -2.38
C ILE A 94 13.37 3.05 -2.39
N GLU A 95 14.29 3.09 -3.36
CA GLU A 95 15.26 4.17 -3.50
C GLU A 95 14.58 5.53 -3.69
N LEU A 96 13.50 5.60 -4.49
CA LEU A 96 12.67 6.80 -4.64
C LEU A 96 12.00 7.19 -3.32
N SER A 97 11.46 6.22 -2.56
CA SER A 97 10.87 6.45 -1.26
C SER A 97 11.85 7.11 -0.29
N GLU A 98 13.07 6.59 -0.22
CA GLU A 98 14.13 7.13 0.63
C GLU A 98 14.56 8.55 0.19
N SER A 99 14.76 8.77 -1.12
CA SER A 99 15.22 10.05 -1.66
C SER A 99 14.18 11.15 -1.51
N LEU A 100 12.90 10.85 -1.73
CA LEU A 100 11.79 11.79 -1.66
C LEU A 100 11.19 11.90 -0.26
N LYS A 101 11.64 11.06 0.68
CA LYS A 101 11.13 10.98 2.08
C LYS A 101 9.62 10.75 2.13
N LYS A 102 9.13 9.84 1.29
CA LYS A 102 7.71 9.48 1.21
C LYS A 102 7.49 8.03 1.61
N PRO A 103 6.41 7.70 2.35
CA PRO A 103 6.06 6.31 2.63
C PRO A 103 5.80 5.54 1.35
N ILE A 104 5.92 4.20 1.44
CA ILE A 104 5.59 3.31 0.33
C ILE A 104 4.39 2.43 0.68
N ILE A 105 3.38 2.40 -0.20
CA ILE A 105 2.21 1.52 -0.14
C ILE A 105 2.59 0.23 -0.86
N VAL A 106 2.59 -0.88 -0.10
CA VAL A 106 3.22 -2.13 -0.52
C VAL A 106 2.19 -3.21 -0.79
N HIS A 107 2.14 -3.67 -2.03
CA HIS A 107 1.46 -4.90 -2.44
C HIS A 107 2.25 -6.13 -1.99
N CYS A 108 1.61 -7.01 -1.22
CA CYS A 108 2.26 -8.20 -0.66
C CYS A 108 1.40 -9.45 -0.82
N VAL A 109 1.64 -10.25 -1.86
CA VAL A 109 0.94 -11.50 -2.06
C VAL A 109 1.92 -12.68 -2.05
N LYS A 110 1.82 -13.54 -1.00
CA LYS A 110 2.71 -14.68 -0.76
C LYS A 110 4.21 -14.32 -0.70
N ALA A 111 4.54 -13.10 -0.29
CA ALA A 111 5.89 -12.52 -0.37
C ALA A 111 6.40 -11.92 0.96
N GLU A 112 5.78 -12.28 2.10
CA GLU A 112 6.13 -11.70 3.40
C GLU A 112 7.61 -11.93 3.75
N ASP A 113 8.13 -13.14 3.50
CA ASP A 113 9.53 -13.47 3.78
C ASP A 113 10.49 -12.65 2.89
N VAL A 114 10.11 -12.41 1.62
CA VAL A 114 10.86 -11.59 0.69
C VAL A 114 10.92 -10.14 1.17
N LEU A 115 9.79 -9.58 1.59
CA LEU A 115 9.73 -8.20 2.11
C LEU A 115 10.53 -8.06 3.40
N CYS A 116 10.39 -8.99 4.34
CA CYS A 116 11.19 -8.99 5.58
C CYS A 116 12.70 -9.10 5.29
N GLY A 117 13.08 -9.88 4.28
CA GLY A 117 14.46 -9.94 3.79
C GLY A 117 14.95 -8.60 3.26
N LEU A 118 14.17 -7.95 2.39
CA LEU A 118 14.49 -6.63 1.84
C LEU A 118 14.63 -5.58 2.95
N ILE A 119 13.71 -5.54 3.92
CA ILE A 119 13.77 -4.60 5.03
C ILE A 119 15.04 -4.80 5.87
N ARG A 120 15.37 -6.05 6.20
CA ARG A 120 16.58 -6.39 6.96
C ARG A 120 17.85 -5.95 6.23
N ASP A 121 17.91 -6.16 4.91
CA ASP A 121 19.10 -5.95 4.10
C ASP A 121 19.27 -4.47 3.70
N LEU A 122 18.18 -3.78 3.37
CA LEU A 122 18.17 -2.38 2.94
C LEU A 122 18.02 -1.37 4.07
N LYS A 123 17.41 -1.78 5.21
CA LYS A 123 17.15 -0.93 6.40
C LYS A 123 16.47 0.39 6.03
N PRO A 124 15.31 0.34 5.36
CA PRO A 124 14.63 1.55 4.92
C PRO A 124 14.28 2.45 6.11
N THR A 125 14.35 3.77 5.90
CA THR A 125 14.00 4.77 6.90
C THR A 125 12.56 5.26 6.75
N GLN A 126 12.00 5.10 5.54
CA GLN A 126 10.63 5.50 5.27
C GLN A 126 9.62 4.39 5.63
N PRO A 127 8.40 4.75 6.05
CA PRO A 127 7.37 3.78 6.42
C PRO A 127 6.97 2.87 5.24
N TRP A 128 6.92 1.56 5.48
CA TRP A 128 6.31 0.60 4.58
C TRP A 128 4.92 0.26 5.08
N ILE A 129 3.90 0.49 4.25
CA ILE A 129 2.48 0.25 4.56
C ILE A 129 2.02 -0.94 3.74
N ILE A 130 1.83 -2.08 4.37
CA ILE A 130 1.29 -3.27 3.70
C ILE A 130 -0.20 -3.06 3.53
N HIS A 131 -0.65 -2.86 2.29
CA HIS A 131 -2.04 -2.63 1.99
C HIS A 131 -2.82 -3.94 1.78
N GLY A 132 -4.14 -3.88 1.77
CA GLY A 132 -5.03 -5.00 1.45
C GLY A 132 -4.85 -6.23 2.35
N PHE A 133 -4.42 -6.07 3.59
CA PHE A 133 -3.98 -7.20 4.40
C PHE A 133 -5.17 -8.07 4.86
N ARG A 134 -5.17 -9.35 4.48
CA ARG A 134 -6.28 -10.31 4.74
C ARG A 134 -5.82 -11.58 5.46
N LYS A 135 -4.53 -11.68 5.81
CA LYS A 135 -3.94 -12.92 6.32
C LYS A 135 -4.11 -13.07 7.83
N LYS A 136 -3.66 -14.21 8.35
CA LYS A 136 -3.72 -14.58 9.77
C LYS A 136 -2.80 -13.71 10.64
N PRO A 137 -3.03 -13.63 11.96
CA PRO A 137 -2.22 -12.83 12.89
C PRO A 137 -0.71 -13.11 12.85
N GLN A 138 -0.30 -14.34 12.51
CA GLN A 138 1.13 -14.71 12.44
C GLN A 138 1.86 -13.91 11.35
N ALA A 139 1.26 -13.82 10.15
CA ALA A 139 1.84 -13.04 9.05
C ALA A 139 1.86 -11.53 9.37
N ALA A 140 0.82 -11.02 10.05
CA ALA A 140 0.81 -9.64 10.52
C ALA A 140 1.95 -9.38 11.51
N ARG A 141 2.14 -10.25 12.50
CA ARG A 141 3.24 -10.12 13.47
C ARG A 141 4.62 -10.14 12.82
N GLN A 142 4.82 -10.97 11.80
CA GLN A 142 6.08 -11.02 11.06
C GLN A 142 6.42 -9.66 10.43
N LEU A 143 5.46 -9.04 9.72
CA LEU A 143 5.64 -7.75 9.07
C LEU A 143 5.74 -6.59 10.07
N LEU A 144 4.95 -6.62 11.16
CA LEU A 144 5.04 -5.65 12.24
C LEU A 144 6.41 -5.68 12.94
N ASN A 145 6.96 -6.88 13.18
CA ASN A 145 8.30 -7.04 13.75
C ASN A 145 9.40 -6.53 12.81
N ALA A 146 9.16 -6.56 11.50
CA ALA A 146 10.05 -5.95 10.51
C ALA A 146 9.89 -4.41 10.43
N GLY A 147 8.94 -3.81 11.16
CA GLY A 147 8.73 -2.37 11.23
C GLY A 147 7.62 -1.83 10.32
N CYS A 148 6.86 -2.70 9.63
CA CYS A 148 5.78 -2.27 8.74
C CYS A 148 4.57 -1.73 9.50
N TYR A 149 3.78 -0.92 8.79
CA TYR A 149 2.38 -0.63 9.10
C TYR A 149 1.49 -1.60 8.33
N ILE A 150 0.28 -1.84 8.83
CA ILE A 150 -0.69 -2.72 8.17
C ILE A 150 -1.98 -1.97 7.94
N SER A 151 -2.45 -1.98 6.70
CA SER A 151 -3.73 -1.42 6.31
C SER A 151 -4.76 -2.52 6.08
N LEU A 152 -5.95 -2.33 6.63
CA LEU A 152 -7.07 -3.25 6.55
C LEU A 152 -8.19 -2.65 5.71
N GLY A 153 -8.60 -3.39 4.69
CA GLY A 153 -9.76 -3.10 3.85
C GLY A 153 -10.97 -3.98 4.19
N GLN A 154 -11.97 -4.01 3.31
CA GLN A 154 -13.26 -4.69 3.52
C GLN A 154 -13.15 -6.17 3.91
N HIS A 155 -12.15 -6.89 3.39
CA HIS A 155 -12.01 -8.33 3.54
C HIS A 155 -10.95 -8.74 4.56
N PHE A 156 -10.72 -7.92 5.58
CA PHE A 156 -9.74 -8.22 6.60
C PHE A 156 -10.13 -9.44 7.46
N ASN A 157 -9.12 -10.07 8.06
CA ASN A 157 -9.32 -11.15 9.02
C ASN A 157 -9.56 -10.54 10.43
N PRO A 158 -10.73 -10.79 11.08
CA PRO A 158 -11.05 -10.21 12.40
C PRO A 158 -10.01 -10.55 13.49
N ASP A 159 -9.46 -11.78 13.48
CA ASP A 159 -8.44 -12.18 14.45
C ASP A 159 -7.16 -11.34 14.28
N THR A 160 -6.89 -10.90 13.07
CA THR A 160 -5.70 -10.10 12.74
C THR A 160 -5.85 -8.66 13.23
N LEU A 161 -7.04 -8.07 13.16
CA LEU A 161 -7.30 -6.73 13.71
C LEU A 161 -6.87 -6.63 15.18
N HIS A 162 -7.09 -7.70 15.96
CA HIS A 162 -6.72 -7.72 17.37
C HIS A 162 -5.23 -7.90 17.64
N ALA A 163 -4.49 -8.34 16.64
CA ALA A 163 -3.05 -8.57 16.74
C ALA A 163 -2.21 -7.34 16.31
N ILE A 164 -2.84 -6.35 15.67
CA ILE A 164 -2.14 -5.14 15.18
C ILE A 164 -2.22 -4.06 16.26
N PRO A 165 -1.07 -3.49 16.70
CA PRO A 165 -1.04 -2.31 17.57
C PRO A 165 -1.76 -1.14 16.92
N GLN A 166 -2.46 -0.32 17.71
CA GLN A 166 -3.26 0.79 17.20
C GLN A 166 -2.43 1.84 16.44
N ASP A 167 -1.19 2.06 16.86
CA ASP A 167 -0.23 2.98 16.23
C ASP A 167 0.40 2.46 14.95
N ARG A 168 0.09 1.20 14.57
CA ARG A 168 0.55 0.52 13.36
C ARG A 168 -0.61 0.10 12.44
N LEU A 169 -1.85 0.41 12.84
CA LEU A 169 -3.06 0.05 12.11
C LEU A 169 -3.55 1.21 11.27
N LEU A 170 -3.76 0.94 9.99
CA LEU A 170 -4.34 1.86 9.02
C LEU A 170 -5.59 1.21 8.39
N ALA A 171 -6.38 2.02 7.69
CA ALA A 171 -7.58 1.56 7.00
C ALA A 171 -7.62 2.09 5.57
N GLU A 172 -8.24 1.32 4.68
CA GLU A 172 -8.34 1.63 3.27
C GLU A 172 -9.64 1.11 2.67
N THR A 173 -10.05 1.68 1.55
CA THR A 173 -11.17 1.12 0.77
C THR A 173 -10.69 0.24 -0.39
N ASP A 174 -9.48 0.46 -0.93
CA ASP A 174 -8.94 -0.26 -2.07
C ASP A 174 -9.94 -0.20 -3.26
N GLU A 175 -10.43 -1.33 -3.76
CA GLU A 175 -11.47 -1.42 -4.80
C GLU A 175 -12.92 -1.47 -4.23
N SER A 176 -13.10 -1.37 -2.90
CA SER A 176 -14.42 -1.48 -2.28
C SER A 176 -15.31 -0.28 -2.58
N GLU A 177 -16.57 -0.52 -2.95
CA GLU A 177 -17.60 0.52 -3.11
C GLU A 177 -18.02 1.17 -1.78
N LEU A 178 -17.70 0.54 -0.64
CA LEU A 178 -18.01 1.08 0.67
C LEU A 178 -17.20 2.35 0.96
N SER A 179 -17.75 3.26 1.75
CA SER A 179 -16.96 4.37 2.27
C SER A 179 -16.05 3.90 3.41
N ILE A 180 -14.95 4.61 3.66
CA ILE A 180 -14.04 4.31 4.77
C ILE A 180 -14.77 4.33 6.12
N HIS A 181 -15.78 5.19 6.28
CA HIS A 181 -16.63 5.21 7.47
C HIS A 181 -17.42 3.92 7.64
N CYS A 182 -18.02 3.39 6.57
CA CYS A 182 -18.74 2.12 6.63
C CYS A 182 -17.83 0.97 7.04
N LEU A 183 -16.60 0.91 6.50
CA LEU A 183 -15.62 -0.12 6.85
C LEU A 183 -15.26 -0.09 8.33
N LEU A 184 -15.07 1.08 8.90
CA LEU A 184 -14.73 1.23 10.32
C LEU A 184 -15.89 0.91 11.26
N TYR A 185 -17.14 1.20 10.87
CA TYR A 185 -18.34 0.86 11.66
C TYR A 185 -18.67 -0.64 11.62
N THR A 186 -18.31 -1.34 10.55
CA THR A 186 -18.51 -2.80 10.43
C THR A 186 -17.41 -3.61 11.11
N SER A 187 -16.31 -2.97 11.51
CA SER A 187 -15.26 -3.61 12.30
C SER A 187 -15.75 -3.84 13.72
N PRO A 188 -15.58 -5.07 14.30
CA PRO A 188 -16.02 -5.35 15.65
C PRO A 188 -15.35 -4.39 16.65
N SER A 189 -16.18 -3.59 17.34
CA SER A 189 -15.70 -2.64 18.34
C SER A 189 -15.03 -3.37 19.51
N PRO A 190 -13.98 -2.81 20.12
CA PRO A 190 -13.43 -3.33 21.39
C PRO A 190 -14.48 -3.51 22.50
N ARG A 191 -15.62 -2.81 22.42
CA ARG A 191 -16.75 -2.93 23.35
C ARG A 191 -17.60 -4.18 23.16
N ASP A 192 -17.60 -4.78 21.97
CA ASP A 192 -18.39 -5.98 21.68
C ASP A 192 -17.80 -7.25 22.32
N ARG A 193 -16.55 -7.19 22.81
CA ARG A 193 -15.89 -8.27 23.54
C ARG A 193 -16.43 -8.52 24.96
N GLN A 194 -17.10 -7.56 25.57
CA GLN A 194 -17.60 -7.70 26.95
C GLN A 194 -18.93 -8.46 27.04
N LYS A 195 -19.59 -8.71 25.91
CA LYS A 195 -20.92 -9.38 25.88
C LYS A 195 -20.90 -10.86 25.61
N SER A 196 -19.72 -11.45 25.34
CA SER A 196 -19.56 -12.87 25.00
C SER A 196 -18.78 -13.69 26.06
N ARG A 197 -18.83 -13.27 27.34
CA ARG A 197 -18.38 -14.08 28.48
C ARG A 197 -19.53 -14.32 29.44
#